data_b46d78437401ab5314c9b2e859323066
#
_entry.id   b46d78437401ab5314c9b2e859323066
#
_cell.length_a   1.000
_cell.length_b   1.000
_cell.length_c   1.000
_cell.angle_alpha   90.00
_cell.angle_beta   90.00
_cell.angle_gamma   90.00
#
_symmetry.space_group_name_H-M   'P 1'
#
loop_
_entity.id
_entity.type
_entity.pdbx_description
1 polymer ?
#
loop_
_entity_poly.entity_id
_entity_poly.type
_entity_poly.pdbx_seq_one_letter_code
_entity_poly.pdbx_strand_id
1 'polypeptide(L)'
;QMGCEANPQAVEQYHPDVVIVATGAVPQLPPVEGLDPATALTADRVLSGQVVIPGGNVLVVGGGMVGLELCEYLVQNQRDPLQVTLVEMTDKVGGDMVVNNYVPAMKRLAAMPVKLLTNCKLCAVGPDWAQLDCGGQTQKLENLTHIVYACGYRADNALYQQLKDAFPEVYCIGDASSPRNALEAVRGACETVAKL
;
A
#
# COMPACT_ATOMS: atom_id res chain seq x y z
N GLN A 1 -23.58 5.74 12.31
CA GLN A 1 -24.34 4.72 11.60
C GLN A 1 -23.37 3.77 10.90
N MET A 2 -23.51 2.49 11.11
CA MET A 2 -22.66 1.46 10.49
C MET A 2 -23.40 0.82 9.30
N GLY A 3 -22.65 0.31 8.31
CA GLY A 3 -23.23 -0.34 7.12
C GLY A 3 -23.97 0.62 6.20
N CYS A 4 -23.62 1.91 6.24
CA CYS A 4 -24.18 2.96 5.39
C CYS A 4 -23.03 3.64 4.64
N GLU A 5 -23.09 3.63 3.33
CA GLU A 5 -22.16 4.37 2.50
C GLU A 5 -22.51 5.87 2.56
N ALA A 6 -21.52 6.69 2.92
CA ALA A 6 -21.67 8.13 2.96
C ALA A 6 -21.60 8.69 1.52
N ASN A 7 -22.62 9.44 1.15
CA ASN A 7 -22.67 10.23 -0.08
C ASN A 7 -23.27 11.62 0.24
N PRO A 8 -23.21 12.61 -0.67
CA PRO A 8 -23.73 13.95 -0.40
C PRO A 8 -25.17 13.97 0.11
N GLN A 9 -26.06 13.17 -0.47
CA GLN A 9 -27.48 13.11 -0.09
C GLN A 9 -27.66 12.54 1.33
N ALA A 10 -26.90 11.50 1.68
CA ALA A 10 -26.93 10.94 3.03
C ALA A 10 -26.38 11.92 4.08
N VAL A 11 -25.33 12.68 3.76
CA VAL A 11 -24.78 13.69 4.65
C VAL A 11 -25.74 14.86 4.84
N GLU A 12 -26.41 15.33 3.79
CA GLU A 12 -27.38 16.42 3.82
C GLU A 12 -28.56 16.14 4.80
N GLN A 13 -28.99 14.87 4.90
CA GLN A 13 -30.09 14.48 5.81
C GLN A 13 -29.78 14.75 7.29
N TYR A 14 -28.50 14.84 7.67
CA TYR A 14 -28.07 15.13 9.04
C TYR A 14 -28.01 16.63 9.33
N HIS A 15 -28.10 17.50 8.31
CA HIS A 15 -27.96 18.96 8.44
C HIS A 15 -26.74 19.38 9.28
N PRO A 16 -25.53 18.86 8.98
CA PRO A 16 -24.36 19.11 9.81
C PRO A 16 -23.88 20.56 9.67
N ASP A 17 -23.43 21.15 10.79
CA ASP A 17 -22.72 22.42 10.79
C ASP A 17 -21.30 22.26 10.23
N VAL A 18 -20.68 21.10 10.51
CA VAL A 18 -19.31 20.75 10.08
C VAL A 18 -19.27 19.31 9.58
N VAL A 19 -18.54 19.07 8.50
CA VAL A 19 -18.29 17.72 7.97
C VAL A 19 -16.79 17.40 8.05
N ILE A 20 -16.45 16.27 8.66
CA ILE A 20 -15.08 15.76 8.72
C ILE A 20 -15.00 14.47 7.88
N VAL A 21 -14.23 14.50 6.80
CA VAL A 21 -13.99 13.35 5.92
C VAL A 21 -12.69 12.67 6.34
N ALA A 22 -12.79 11.42 6.77
CA ALA A 22 -11.68 10.57 7.20
C ALA A 22 -11.76 9.19 6.53
N THR A 23 -12.00 9.15 5.22
CA THR A 23 -12.23 7.93 4.42
C THR A 23 -11.00 7.07 4.21
N GLY A 24 -9.82 7.55 4.66
CA GLY A 24 -8.59 6.79 4.61
C GLY A 24 -7.91 6.83 3.24
N ALA A 25 -7.26 5.74 2.88
CA ALA A 25 -6.49 5.61 1.66
C ALA A 25 -6.71 4.25 1.00
N VAL A 26 -6.42 4.16 -0.29
CA VAL A 26 -6.48 2.91 -1.06
C VAL A 26 -5.09 2.55 -1.59
N PRO A 27 -4.79 1.26 -1.76
CA PRO A 27 -3.52 0.82 -2.32
C PRO A 27 -3.22 1.47 -3.67
N GLN A 28 -1.98 1.87 -3.86
CA GLN A 28 -1.50 2.40 -5.13
C GLN A 28 -0.90 1.28 -5.98
N LEU A 29 -1.32 1.20 -7.23
CA LEU A 29 -0.74 0.31 -8.22
C LEU A 29 0.19 1.09 -9.16
N PRO A 30 1.33 0.50 -9.55
CA PRO A 30 2.22 1.15 -10.49
C PRO A 30 1.61 1.12 -11.90
N PRO A 31 1.82 2.17 -12.73
CA PRO A 31 1.33 2.19 -14.10
C PRO A 31 2.29 1.37 -14.99
N VAL A 32 2.10 0.05 -15.02
CA VAL A 32 2.94 -0.88 -15.80
C VAL A 32 2.11 -1.63 -16.84
N GLU A 33 2.76 -1.99 -17.93
CA GLU A 33 2.14 -2.75 -19.01
C GLU A 33 1.68 -4.13 -18.53
N GLY A 34 0.49 -4.56 -18.95
CA GLY A 34 -0.08 -5.86 -18.61
C GLY A 34 -0.73 -5.95 -17.23
N LEU A 35 -0.63 -4.92 -16.38
CA LEU A 35 -1.30 -4.88 -15.08
C LEU A 35 -2.79 -4.55 -15.25
N ASP A 36 -3.64 -5.47 -14.82
CA ASP A 36 -5.06 -5.22 -14.66
C ASP A 36 -5.36 -4.83 -13.19
N PRO A 37 -5.78 -3.59 -12.92
CA PRO A 37 -6.09 -3.14 -11.57
C PRO A 37 -7.20 -3.94 -10.87
N ALA A 38 -8.13 -4.54 -11.62
CA ALA A 38 -9.23 -5.29 -11.04
C ALA A 38 -8.80 -6.63 -10.44
N THR A 39 -7.73 -7.22 -10.97
CA THR A 39 -7.19 -8.52 -10.55
C THR A 39 -5.89 -8.40 -9.77
N ALA A 40 -5.31 -7.21 -9.69
CA ALA A 40 -4.07 -6.96 -8.98
C ALA A 40 -4.14 -7.36 -7.51
N LEU A 41 -3.16 -8.13 -7.05
CA LEU A 41 -3.06 -8.55 -5.66
C LEU A 41 -2.23 -7.52 -4.86
N THR A 42 -2.86 -6.86 -3.92
CA THR A 42 -2.23 -5.85 -3.07
C THR A 42 -1.79 -6.44 -1.72
N ALA A 43 -0.79 -5.84 -1.10
CA ALA A 43 -0.21 -6.32 0.16
C ALA A 43 -1.23 -6.38 1.31
N ASP A 44 -2.14 -5.42 1.40
CA ASP A 44 -3.19 -5.37 2.41
C ASP A 44 -4.14 -6.56 2.35
N ARG A 45 -4.47 -7.06 1.15
CA ARG A 45 -5.32 -8.25 0.98
C ARG A 45 -4.65 -9.52 1.49
N VAL A 46 -3.32 -9.62 1.36
CA VAL A 46 -2.55 -10.75 1.89
C VAL A 46 -2.37 -10.60 3.40
N LEU A 47 -1.94 -9.43 3.87
CA LEU A 47 -1.70 -9.17 5.30
C LEU A 47 -2.97 -9.24 6.14
N SER A 48 -4.14 -8.88 5.59
CA SER A 48 -5.44 -9.03 6.26
C SER A 48 -5.99 -10.47 6.25
N GLY A 49 -5.33 -11.38 5.54
CA GLY A 49 -5.78 -12.78 5.39
C GLY A 49 -6.93 -12.99 4.40
N GLN A 50 -7.33 -11.96 3.64
CA GLN A 50 -8.31 -12.11 2.57
C GLN A 50 -7.81 -13.02 1.45
N VAL A 51 -6.50 -13.01 1.21
CA VAL A 51 -5.82 -13.91 0.27
C VAL A 51 -4.68 -14.60 0.99
N VAL A 52 -4.65 -15.94 0.91
CA VAL A 52 -3.59 -16.77 1.50
C VAL A 52 -2.67 -17.25 0.39
N ILE A 53 -1.38 -17.01 0.52
CA ILE A 53 -0.32 -17.53 -0.35
C ILE A 53 0.42 -18.61 0.42
N PRO A 54 0.14 -19.90 0.16
CA PRO A 54 0.72 -20.99 0.94
C PRO A 54 2.20 -21.22 0.62
N GLY A 55 2.63 -20.87 -0.59
CA GLY A 55 3.99 -21.07 -1.11
C GLY A 55 4.09 -20.61 -2.56
N GLY A 56 5.15 -21.05 -3.24
CA GLY A 56 5.40 -20.76 -4.64
C GLY A 56 6.48 -19.71 -4.87
N ASN A 57 6.50 -19.14 -6.08
CA ASN A 57 7.47 -18.14 -6.50
C ASN A 57 6.80 -16.75 -6.51
N VAL A 58 7.03 -15.97 -5.47
CA VAL A 58 6.32 -14.71 -5.19
C VAL A 58 7.21 -13.52 -5.47
N LEU A 59 6.73 -12.61 -6.30
CA LEU A 59 7.32 -11.29 -6.49
C LEU A 59 6.58 -10.27 -5.63
N VAL A 60 7.29 -9.61 -4.72
CA VAL A 60 6.80 -8.45 -3.96
C VAL A 60 7.34 -7.18 -4.62
N VAL A 61 6.45 -6.27 -5.00
CA VAL A 61 6.78 -5.02 -5.69
C VAL A 61 6.64 -3.85 -4.72
N GLY A 62 7.76 -3.20 -4.40
CA GLY A 62 7.86 -2.11 -3.44
C GLY A 62 8.54 -2.53 -2.14
N GLY A 63 9.67 -1.91 -1.85
CA GLY A 63 10.54 -2.20 -0.70
C GLY A 63 10.36 -1.24 0.48
N GLY A 64 9.21 -0.57 0.59
CA GLY A 64 8.84 0.21 1.78
C GLY A 64 8.49 -0.67 2.98
N MET A 65 8.04 -0.05 4.08
CA MET A 65 7.69 -0.75 5.32
C MET A 65 6.71 -1.92 5.07
N VAL A 66 5.63 -1.68 4.33
CA VAL A 66 4.60 -2.70 4.05
C VAL A 66 5.16 -3.87 3.23
N GLY A 67 6.05 -3.61 2.25
CA GLY A 67 6.69 -4.66 1.46
C GLY A 67 7.61 -5.55 2.30
N LEU A 68 8.33 -4.96 3.26
CA LEU A 68 9.16 -5.71 4.21
C LEU A 68 8.32 -6.56 5.17
N GLU A 69 7.24 -6.00 5.72
CA GLU A 69 6.28 -6.72 6.58
C GLU A 69 5.60 -7.86 5.81
N LEU A 70 5.27 -7.65 4.53
CA LEU A 70 4.72 -8.70 3.68
C LEU A 70 5.72 -9.84 3.45
N CYS A 71 7.00 -9.53 3.19
CA CYS A 71 8.03 -10.57 3.07
C CYS A 71 8.17 -11.39 4.35
N GLU A 72 8.19 -10.72 5.52
CA GLU A 72 8.23 -11.38 6.83
C GLU A 72 7.00 -12.28 7.03
N TYR A 73 5.80 -11.75 6.75
CA TYR A 73 4.55 -12.49 6.86
C TYR A 73 4.53 -13.74 5.96
N LEU A 74 4.94 -13.62 4.71
CA LEU A 74 4.98 -14.75 3.76
C LEU A 74 5.93 -15.85 4.23
N VAL A 75 7.14 -15.49 4.67
CA VAL A 75 8.13 -16.48 5.16
C VAL A 75 7.66 -17.15 6.44
N GLN A 76 7.03 -16.43 7.36
CA GLN A 76 6.56 -17.00 8.63
C GLN A 76 5.31 -17.89 8.48
N ASN A 77 4.47 -17.63 7.48
CA ASN A 77 3.20 -18.33 7.29
C ASN A 77 3.20 -19.32 6.12
N GLN A 78 4.35 -19.59 5.51
CA GLN A 78 4.47 -20.57 4.43
C GLN A 78 4.08 -21.97 4.90
N ARG A 79 3.38 -22.69 4.04
CA ARG A 79 2.99 -24.11 4.24
C ARG A 79 3.66 -25.01 3.22
N ASP A 80 4.00 -24.46 2.07
CA ASP A 80 4.65 -25.10 0.94
C ASP A 80 5.97 -24.39 0.63
N PRO A 81 6.88 -24.96 -0.17
CA PRO A 81 8.12 -24.30 -0.57
C PRO A 81 7.86 -22.91 -1.14
N LEU A 82 8.56 -21.93 -0.61
CA LEU A 82 8.37 -20.52 -0.93
C LEU A 82 9.69 -19.89 -1.37
N GLN A 83 9.66 -19.14 -2.47
CA GLN A 83 10.71 -18.23 -2.90
C GLN A 83 10.14 -16.82 -3.00
N VAL A 84 10.70 -15.88 -2.27
CA VAL A 84 10.28 -14.48 -2.31
C VAL A 84 11.36 -13.65 -2.96
N THR A 85 10.98 -12.88 -3.98
CA THR A 85 11.81 -11.81 -4.54
C THR A 85 11.15 -10.48 -4.24
N LEU A 86 11.86 -9.57 -3.56
CA LEU A 86 11.43 -8.20 -3.31
C LEU A 86 12.14 -7.28 -4.29
N VAL A 87 11.39 -6.52 -5.06
CA VAL A 87 11.91 -5.52 -6.00
C VAL A 87 11.63 -4.11 -5.48
N GLU A 88 12.67 -3.26 -5.52
CA GLU A 88 12.61 -1.86 -5.12
C GLU A 88 13.29 -0.99 -6.19
N MET A 89 12.62 0.09 -6.59
CA MET A 89 13.11 0.98 -7.63
C MET A 89 14.22 1.93 -7.17
N THR A 90 14.32 2.16 -5.87
CA THR A 90 15.40 2.96 -5.26
C THR A 90 16.60 2.10 -4.89
N ASP A 91 17.67 2.73 -4.43
CA ASP A 91 18.93 2.08 -4.06
C ASP A 91 18.84 1.27 -2.76
N LYS A 92 17.78 1.46 -1.96
CA LYS A 92 17.61 0.77 -0.68
C LYS A 92 16.15 0.46 -0.37
N VAL A 93 15.93 -0.62 0.34
CA VAL A 93 14.62 -0.97 0.95
C VAL A 93 14.43 -0.25 2.28
N GLY A 94 13.19 -0.06 2.73
CA GLY A 94 12.86 0.58 3.99
C GLY A 94 13.16 2.08 4.04
N GLY A 95 13.22 2.75 2.89
CA GLY A 95 13.54 4.18 2.80
C GLY A 95 12.54 5.11 3.50
N ASP A 96 11.32 4.65 3.72
CA ASP A 96 10.23 5.31 4.42
C ASP A 96 10.19 5.05 5.94
N MET A 97 11.05 4.17 6.43
CA MET A 97 11.08 3.79 7.85
C MET A 97 11.87 4.77 8.70
N VAL A 98 11.37 5.01 9.93
CA VAL A 98 12.17 5.69 10.94
C VAL A 98 13.34 4.80 11.40
N VAL A 99 14.47 5.42 11.77
CA VAL A 99 15.73 4.72 12.07
C VAL A 99 15.56 3.62 13.11
N ASN A 100 14.76 3.87 14.15
CA ASN A 100 14.54 2.90 15.24
C ASN A 100 13.85 1.61 14.77
N ASN A 101 13.07 1.67 13.70
CA ASN A 101 12.37 0.52 13.12
C ASN A 101 13.21 -0.11 11.99
N TYR A 102 13.99 0.69 11.29
CA TYR A 102 14.77 0.27 10.12
C TYR A 102 15.82 -0.80 10.50
N VAL A 103 16.65 -0.55 11.52
CA VAL A 103 17.74 -1.48 11.88
C VAL A 103 17.22 -2.86 12.31
N PRO A 104 16.21 -2.98 13.19
CA PRO A 104 15.62 -4.29 13.51
C PRO A 104 14.98 -4.97 12.29
N ALA A 105 14.28 -4.23 11.43
CA ALA A 105 13.64 -4.78 10.23
C ALA A 105 14.70 -5.36 9.27
N MET A 106 15.78 -4.63 9.01
CA MET A 106 16.88 -5.10 8.15
C MET A 106 17.57 -6.32 8.69
N LYS A 107 17.75 -6.42 10.03
CA LYS A 107 18.29 -7.63 10.66
C LYS A 107 17.39 -8.85 10.46
N ARG A 108 16.07 -8.68 10.59
CA ARG A 108 15.13 -9.77 10.34
C ARG A 108 15.14 -10.17 8.88
N LEU A 109 15.06 -9.20 7.97
CA LEU A 109 15.09 -9.44 6.53
C LEU A 109 16.34 -10.20 6.08
N ALA A 110 17.51 -9.82 6.59
CA ALA A 110 18.79 -10.49 6.27
C ALA A 110 18.86 -11.96 6.74
N ALA A 111 18.04 -12.34 7.72
CA ALA A 111 17.91 -13.72 8.20
C ALA A 111 16.88 -14.55 7.41
N MET A 112 16.16 -13.95 6.48
CA MET A 112 15.10 -14.61 5.70
C MET A 112 15.60 -15.01 4.31
N PRO A 113 15.03 -16.06 3.71
CA PRO A 113 15.35 -16.49 2.35
C PRO A 113 14.62 -15.59 1.33
N VAL A 114 14.85 -14.27 1.40
CA VAL A 114 14.26 -13.27 0.49
C VAL A 114 15.34 -12.72 -0.42
N LYS A 115 15.13 -12.82 -1.73
CA LYS A 115 15.99 -12.19 -2.73
C LYS A 115 15.63 -10.72 -2.88
N LEU A 116 16.61 -9.83 -2.68
CA LEU A 116 16.42 -8.38 -2.84
C LEU A 116 16.98 -7.91 -4.19
N LEU A 117 16.19 -7.12 -4.90
CA LEU A 117 16.57 -6.43 -6.13
C LEU A 117 16.29 -4.93 -5.94
N THR A 118 17.32 -4.17 -5.65
CA THR A 118 17.28 -2.69 -5.57
C THR A 118 17.70 -2.06 -6.90
N ASN A 119 17.39 -0.77 -7.09
CA ASN A 119 17.56 -0.06 -8.36
C ASN A 119 16.86 -0.80 -9.53
N CYS A 120 15.79 -1.50 -9.24
CA CYS A 120 15.02 -2.30 -10.20
C CYS A 120 13.57 -1.82 -10.24
N LYS A 121 13.15 -1.28 -11.38
CA LYS A 121 11.79 -0.79 -11.60
C LYS A 121 10.98 -1.83 -12.36
N LEU A 122 9.78 -2.13 -11.90
CA LEU A 122 8.83 -2.95 -12.65
C LEU A 122 8.34 -2.20 -13.89
N CYS A 123 8.42 -2.83 -15.06
CA CYS A 123 8.05 -2.24 -16.35
C CYS A 123 6.83 -2.90 -16.98
N ALA A 124 6.75 -4.23 -16.91
CA ALA A 124 5.63 -4.98 -17.46
C ALA A 124 5.39 -6.26 -16.67
N VAL A 125 4.18 -6.78 -16.74
CA VAL A 125 3.78 -8.04 -16.12
C VAL A 125 2.94 -8.89 -17.06
N GLY A 126 2.98 -10.19 -16.85
CA GLY A 126 2.10 -11.17 -17.47
C GLY A 126 1.59 -12.17 -16.43
N PRO A 127 0.92 -13.26 -16.87
CA PRO A 127 0.30 -14.21 -15.96
C PRO A 127 1.28 -14.87 -14.97
N ASP A 128 2.52 -15.11 -15.41
CA ASP A 128 3.54 -15.83 -14.65
C ASP A 128 4.94 -15.22 -14.79
N TRP A 129 5.03 -13.98 -15.25
CA TRP A 129 6.29 -13.28 -15.45
C TRP A 129 6.20 -11.79 -15.11
N ALA A 130 7.36 -11.20 -14.83
CA ALA A 130 7.55 -9.76 -14.68
C ALA A 130 8.83 -9.31 -15.39
N GLN A 131 8.79 -8.13 -15.99
CA GLN A 131 9.93 -7.47 -16.60
C GLN A 131 10.36 -6.28 -15.76
N LEU A 132 11.63 -6.25 -15.43
CA LEU A 132 12.26 -5.21 -14.63
C LEU A 132 13.27 -4.44 -15.47
N ASP A 133 13.42 -3.15 -15.19
CA ASP A 133 14.57 -2.34 -15.58
C ASP A 133 15.47 -2.17 -14.36
N CYS A 134 16.65 -2.77 -14.37
CA CYS A 134 17.64 -2.72 -13.30
C CYS A 134 18.85 -1.88 -13.76
N GLY A 135 18.73 -0.55 -13.61
CA GLY A 135 19.80 0.38 -14.00
C GLY A 135 20.09 0.40 -15.50
N GLY A 136 19.05 0.33 -16.33
CA GLY A 136 19.15 0.30 -17.79
C GLY A 136 19.33 -1.10 -18.39
N GLN A 137 19.38 -2.14 -17.55
CA GLN A 137 19.41 -3.53 -17.99
C GLN A 137 18.05 -4.18 -17.76
N THR A 138 17.47 -4.72 -18.84
CA THR A 138 16.21 -5.46 -18.74
C THR A 138 16.46 -6.84 -18.14
N GLN A 139 15.74 -7.15 -17.06
CA GLN A 139 15.70 -8.47 -16.45
C GLN A 139 14.28 -9.01 -16.49
N LYS A 140 14.11 -10.27 -16.90
CA LYS A 140 12.83 -10.97 -16.84
C LYS A 140 12.85 -11.99 -15.72
N LEU A 141 11.81 -11.97 -14.87
CA LEU A 141 11.50 -12.99 -13.89
C LEU A 141 10.38 -13.85 -14.43
N GLU A 142 10.54 -15.17 -14.39
CA GLU A 142 9.59 -16.14 -14.95
C GLU A 142 9.15 -17.15 -13.90
N ASN A 143 8.11 -17.91 -14.20
CA ASN A 143 7.51 -18.93 -13.33
C ASN A 143 7.01 -18.32 -12.01
N LEU A 144 6.53 -17.08 -12.04
CA LEU A 144 5.91 -16.44 -10.88
C LEU A 144 4.53 -17.06 -10.64
N THR A 145 4.25 -17.41 -9.39
CA THR A 145 2.91 -17.85 -8.98
C THR A 145 2.05 -16.67 -8.53
N HIS A 146 2.68 -15.66 -7.94
CA HIS A 146 2.01 -14.45 -7.46
C HIS A 146 2.89 -13.22 -7.66
N ILE A 147 2.24 -12.10 -8.00
CA ILE A 147 2.83 -10.76 -7.96
C ILE A 147 2.01 -9.94 -6.97
N VAL A 148 2.64 -9.46 -5.90
CA VAL A 148 1.97 -8.71 -4.83
C VAL A 148 2.50 -7.29 -4.78
N TYR A 149 1.60 -6.32 -4.89
CA TYR A 149 1.93 -4.90 -4.95
C TYR A 149 1.89 -4.26 -3.56
N ALA A 150 3.02 -3.69 -3.14
CA ALA A 150 3.24 -2.94 -1.91
C ALA A 150 3.77 -1.53 -2.23
N CYS A 151 3.18 -0.86 -3.24
CA CYS A 151 3.66 0.40 -3.81
C CYS A 151 3.12 1.65 -3.08
N GLY A 152 2.73 1.49 -1.80
CA GLY A 152 2.17 2.56 -0.99
C GLY A 152 0.67 2.74 -1.19
N TYR A 153 0.18 3.90 -0.72
CA TYR A 153 -1.24 4.23 -0.72
C TYR A 153 -1.48 5.61 -1.33
N ARG A 154 -2.65 5.82 -1.90
CA ARG A 154 -3.14 7.13 -2.31
C ARG A 154 -4.37 7.52 -1.49
N ALA A 155 -4.51 8.80 -1.23
CA ALA A 155 -5.65 9.35 -0.50
C ALA A 155 -6.98 8.96 -1.18
N ASP A 156 -7.95 8.52 -0.38
CA ASP A 156 -9.33 8.35 -0.81
C ASP A 156 -10.14 9.58 -0.39
N ASN A 157 -10.06 10.63 -1.20
CA ASN A 157 -10.71 11.91 -0.94
C ASN A 157 -11.89 12.22 -1.87
N ALA A 158 -12.41 11.21 -2.58
CA ALA A 158 -13.51 11.40 -3.53
C ALA A 158 -14.74 12.03 -2.88
N LEU A 159 -15.10 11.56 -1.68
CA LEU A 159 -16.21 12.12 -0.92
C LEU A 159 -15.95 13.60 -0.52
N TYR A 160 -14.73 13.92 -0.07
CA TYR A 160 -14.37 15.31 0.23
C TYR A 160 -14.55 16.23 -0.97
N GLN A 161 -14.12 15.81 -2.16
CA GLN A 161 -14.27 16.62 -3.37
C GLN A 161 -15.74 16.87 -3.74
N GLN A 162 -16.63 15.96 -3.39
CA GLN A 162 -18.08 16.12 -3.61
C GLN A 162 -18.74 17.04 -2.57
N LEU A 163 -18.21 17.09 -1.34
CA LEU A 163 -18.82 17.80 -0.22
C LEU A 163 -18.27 19.23 -0.03
N LYS A 164 -17.03 19.50 -0.39
CA LYS A 164 -16.31 20.75 -0.07
C LYS A 164 -16.99 22.05 -0.56
N ASP A 165 -17.78 21.96 -1.63
CA ASP A 165 -18.49 23.11 -2.22
C ASP A 165 -20.00 23.08 -1.87
N ALA A 166 -20.47 21.99 -1.26
CA ALA A 166 -21.88 21.77 -0.91
C ALA A 166 -22.22 22.15 0.55
N PHE A 167 -21.22 22.16 1.43
CA PHE A 167 -21.39 22.46 2.86
C PHE A 167 -20.47 23.62 3.30
N PRO A 168 -20.87 24.41 4.32
CA PRO A 168 -20.12 25.59 4.76
C PRO A 168 -18.72 25.25 5.28
N GLU A 169 -18.59 24.18 6.05
CA GLU A 169 -17.33 23.72 6.65
C GLU A 169 -17.09 22.24 6.41
N VAL A 170 -16.09 21.92 5.57
CA VAL A 170 -15.69 20.56 5.26
C VAL A 170 -14.19 20.40 5.41
N TYR A 171 -13.79 19.45 6.25
CA TYR A 171 -12.38 19.13 6.50
C TYR A 171 -12.05 17.72 6.00
N CYS A 172 -10.86 17.56 5.41
CA CYS A 172 -10.31 16.26 5.03
C CYS A 172 -9.10 15.97 5.91
N ILE A 173 -9.13 14.87 6.67
CA ILE A 173 -8.11 14.54 7.67
C ILE A 173 -7.52 13.15 7.48
N GLY A 174 -6.39 12.90 8.14
CA GLY A 174 -5.69 11.62 8.12
C GLY A 174 -5.27 11.20 6.70
N ASP A 175 -5.31 9.92 6.43
CA ASP A 175 -4.88 9.36 5.15
C ASP A 175 -5.78 9.75 3.97
N ALA A 176 -7.01 10.19 4.23
CA ALA A 176 -7.88 10.76 3.21
C ALA A 176 -7.32 12.08 2.65
N SER A 177 -6.55 12.81 3.44
CA SER A 177 -5.85 14.02 3.02
C SER A 177 -4.46 13.69 2.45
N SER A 178 -3.66 12.95 3.22
CA SER A 178 -2.30 12.57 2.83
C SER A 178 -1.88 11.29 3.57
N PRO A 179 -1.77 10.15 2.88
CA PRO A 179 -1.36 8.90 3.51
C PRO A 179 0.03 9.01 4.13
N ARG A 180 0.12 8.70 5.43
CA ARG A 180 1.37 8.72 6.20
C ARG A 180 1.35 7.62 7.27
N ASN A 181 1.37 8.01 8.54
CA ASN A 181 1.34 7.11 9.69
C ASN A 181 0.26 7.56 10.69
N ALA A 182 -0.05 6.68 11.66
CA ALA A 182 -1.09 6.94 12.65
C ALA A 182 -0.85 8.22 13.47
N LEU A 183 0.41 8.57 13.75
CA LEU A 183 0.74 9.81 14.48
C LEU A 183 0.30 11.05 13.70
N GLU A 184 0.58 11.09 12.41
CA GLU A 184 0.19 12.21 11.55
C GLU A 184 -1.33 12.29 11.37
N ALA A 185 -2.01 11.16 11.28
CA ALA A 185 -3.46 11.10 11.22
C ALA A 185 -4.11 11.67 12.50
N VAL A 186 -3.62 11.27 13.68
CA VAL A 186 -4.08 11.80 14.97
C VAL A 186 -3.78 13.29 15.11
N ARG A 187 -2.57 13.71 14.73
CA ARG A 187 -2.18 15.14 14.76
C ARG A 187 -3.11 16.00 13.91
N GLY A 188 -3.34 15.58 12.65
CA GLY A 188 -4.24 16.30 11.74
C GLY A 188 -5.67 16.40 12.28
N ALA A 189 -6.17 15.34 12.93
CA ALA A 189 -7.47 15.37 13.59
C ALA A 189 -7.50 16.38 14.75
N CYS A 190 -6.49 16.38 15.64
CA CYS A 190 -6.39 17.33 16.74
C CYS A 190 -6.29 18.79 16.26
N GLU A 191 -5.47 19.05 15.23
CA GLU A 191 -5.31 20.38 14.65
C GLU A 191 -6.59 20.89 13.99
N THR A 192 -7.40 19.99 13.42
CA THR A 192 -8.69 20.34 12.83
C THR A 192 -9.70 20.67 13.92
N VAL A 193 -9.85 19.82 14.93
CA VAL A 193 -10.80 20.04 16.03
C VAL A 193 -10.46 21.31 16.82
N ALA A 194 -9.18 21.69 16.94
CA ALA A 194 -8.78 22.93 17.61
C ALA A 194 -9.20 24.22 16.88
N LYS A 195 -9.68 24.11 15.63
CA LYS A 195 -10.17 25.25 14.81
C LYS A 195 -11.70 25.37 14.82
N LEU A 196 -12.40 24.33 15.25
CA LEU A 196 -13.84 24.29 15.40
C LEU A 196 -14.29 24.97 16.71
#